data_293a0d76ac2b0d2829bcf7749264d2bf
#
_entry.id   293a0d76ac2b0d2829bcf7749264d2bf
#
_cell.length_a   1.000
_cell.length_b   1.000
_cell.length_c   1.000
_cell.angle_alpha   90.00
_cell.angle_beta   90.00
_cell.angle_gamma   90.00
#
_symmetry.space_group_name_H-M   'P 1'
#
loop_
_entity.id
_entity.type
_entity.pdbx_description
1 polymer ?
#
loop_
_entity_poly.entity_id
_entity_poly.type
_entity_poly.pdbx_seq_one_letter_code
_entity_poly.pdbx_strand_id
1 'polypeptide(L)'
;MGGNFVNQQKENCMKNNIFKIIIFFLALVSLGACDDGCEDYLDQYESILYFKNNGEQHVTIYDTSNEASCEFTVIRAGYNSKKYSTVDVSVLDAVNIQIYNAENETDYKLLPDNCFKLETPTLAFEDTDNHKKVKAFFYIDKIKELDK
;
A
#
# COMPACT_ATOMS: atom_id res chain seq x y z
N MET A 1 13.95 -66.09 44.07
CA MET A 1 13.67 -65.61 42.72
C MET A 1 12.83 -64.32 42.77
N GLY A 2 13.35 -63.22 43.28
CA GLY A 2 12.55 -61.97 43.41
C GLY A 2 13.31 -60.68 43.08
N GLY A 3 14.59 -60.75 42.66
CA GLY A 3 15.44 -59.55 42.47
C GLY A 3 15.37 -58.90 41.11
N ASN A 4 14.96 -59.61 40.07
CA ASN A 4 15.02 -59.07 38.70
C ASN A 4 13.78 -58.24 38.28
N PHE A 5 12.64 -58.43 38.90
CA PHE A 5 11.42 -57.70 38.56
C PHE A 5 11.41 -56.24 39.06
N VAL A 6 12.02 -56.00 40.22
CA VAL A 6 12.06 -54.66 40.82
C VAL A 6 13.03 -53.73 40.08
N ASN A 7 14.12 -54.28 39.57
CA ASN A 7 15.10 -53.50 38.80
C ASN A 7 14.57 -53.10 37.41
N GLN A 8 13.81 -53.99 36.73
CA GLN A 8 13.22 -53.66 35.43
C GLN A 8 12.12 -52.60 35.54
N GLN A 9 11.32 -52.58 36.61
CA GLN A 9 10.32 -51.55 36.83
C GLN A 9 10.94 -50.20 37.12
N LYS A 10 12.08 -50.14 37.82
CA LYS A 10 12.75 -48.92 38.16
C LYS A 10 13.48 -48.28 36.92
N GLU A 11 14.05 -49.13 36.07
CA GLU A 11 14.62 -48.66 34.78
C GLU A 11 13.58 -48.15 33.82
N ASN A 12 12.45 -48.79 33.70
CA ASN A 12 11.36 -48.32 32.83
C ASN A 12 10.73 -47.02 33.35
N CYS A 13 10.61 -46.84 34.65
CA CYS A 13 10.09 -45.63 35.25
C CYS A 13 11.09 -44.44 35.04
N MET A 14 12.38 -44.67 35.13
CA MET A 14 13.43 -43.65 34.89
C MET A 14 13.48 -43.28 33.42
N LYS A 15 13.44 -44.23 32.48
CA LYS A 15 13.38 -43.97 31.02
C LYS A 15 12.14 -43.17 30.62
N ASN A 16 10.98 -43.47 31.18
CA ASN A 16 9.74 -42.75 30.90
C ASN A 16 9.80 -41.27 31.41
N ASN A 17 10.42 -41.06 32.56
CA ASN A 17 10.55 -39.72 33.12
C ASN A 17 11.57 -38.86 32.33
N ILE A 18 12.71 -39.45 31.91
CA ILE A 18 13.70 -38.77 31.07
C ILE A 18 13.09 -38.41 29.71
N PHE A 19 12.29 -39.31 29.12
CA PHE A 19 11.61 -39.04 27.84
C PHE A 19 10.59 -37.90 27.93
N LYS A 20 9.85 -37.82 29.03
CA LYS A 20 8.90 -36.73 29.31
C LYS A 20 9.65 -35.39 29.52
N ILE A 21 10.78 -35.40 30.19
CA ILE A 21 11.62 -34.20 30.41
C ILE A 21 12.18 -33.70 29.05
N ILE A 22 12.65 -34.61 28.20
CA ILE A 22 13.17 -34.25 26.87
C ILE A 22 12.08 -33.66 26.01
N ILE A 23 10.86 -34.21 25.97
CA ILE A 23 9.73 -33.66 25.23
C ILE A 23 9.34 -32.28 25.77
N PHE A 24 9.37 -32.09 27.10
CA PHE A 24 9.07 -30.80 27.72
C PHE A 24 10.09 -29.72 27.34
N PHE A 25 11.39 -30.06 27.33
CA PHE A 25 12.44 -29.16 26.88
C PHE A 25 12.37 -28.86 25.37
N LEU A 26 12.02 -29.85 24.52
CA LEU A 26 11.82 -29.63 23.10
C LEU A 26 10.63 -28.69 22.82
N ALA A 27 9.56 -28.80 23.60
CA ALA A 27 8.40 -27.92 23.51
C ALA A 27 8.70 -26.47 23.95
N LEU A 28 9.61 -26.28 24.90
CA LEU A 28 10.03 -24.95 25.35
C LEU A 28 10.94 -24.24 24.33
N VAL A 29 11.74 -24.99 23.57
CA VAL A 29 12.62 -24.41 22.52
C VAL A 29 11.81 -23.99 21.30
N SER A 30 10.65 -24.62 21.03
CA SER A 30 9.80 -24.26 19.91
C SER A 30 8.96 -22.98 20.13
N LEU A 31 8.89 -22.47 21.36
CA LEU A 31 8.15 -21.22 21.67
C LEU A 31 9.02 -19.95 21.54
N GLY A 32 10.34 -20.11 21.34
CA GLY A 32 11.26 -18.97 21.19
C GLY A 32 11.58 -18.57 19.75
N ALA A 33 10.98 -19.21 18.73
CA ALA A 33 11.34 -19.01 17.33
C ALA A 33 10.41 -18.05 16.57
N CYS A 34 9.73 -17.15 17.23
CA CYS A 34 8.82 -16.19 16.60
C CYS A 34 9.06 -14.74 17.07
N ASP A 35 10.32 -14.27 17.11
CA ASP A 35 10.49 -12.87 17.51
C ASP A 35 11.37 -11.99 16.58
N ASP A 36 12.10 -12.55 15.63
CA ASP A 36 13.02 -11.72 14.83
C ASP A 36 12.63 -11.57 13.33
N GLY A 37 11.52 -12.15 12.90
CA GLY A 37 11.12 -12.14 11.48
C GLY A 37 10.03 -11.13 11.09
N CYS A 38 9.37 -10.51 12.08
CA CYS A 38 8.26 -9.61 11.77
C CYS A 38 8.67 -8.14 11.64
N GLU A 39 9.78 -7.72 12.22
CA GLU A 39 10.21 -6.32 12.14
C GLU A 39 10.74 -5.96 10.75
N ASP A 40 11.45 -6.84 10.07
CA ASP A 40 11.93 -6.62 8.69
C ASP A 40 10.81 -6.51 7.65
N TYR A 41 9.65 -7.12 7.90
CA TYR A 41 8.48 -6.99 7.02
C TYR A 41 7.72 -5.68 7.24
N LEU A 42 7.77 -5.10 8.41
CA LEU A 42 7.07 -3.86 8.73
C LEU A 42 7.76 -2.64 8.12
N ASP A 43 9.09 -2.66 8.04
CA ASP A 43 9.88 -1.59 7.40
C ASP A 43 9.69 -1.56 5.88
N GLN A 44 9.28 -2.67 5.26
CA GLN A 44 9.04 -2.78 3.82
C GLN A 44 7.79 -1.99 3.37
N TYR A 45 6.89 -1.67 4.28
CA TYR A 45 5.63 -0.94 4.01
C TYR A 45 5.50 0.33 4.86
N GLU A 46 6.59 1.09 4.97
CA GLU A 46 6.62 2.29 5.82
C GLU A 46 5.52 3.29 5.48
N SER A 47 5.30 3.54 4.19
CA SER A 47 4.25 4.46 3.74
C SER A 47 3.88 4.16 2.29
N ILE A 48 2.59 3.94 2.05
CA ILE A 48 2.04 3.72 0.71
C ILE A 48 1.16 4.92 0.37
N LEU A 49 1.44 5.53 -0.78
CA LEU A 49 0.66 6.65 -1.33
C LEU A 49 -0.07 6.18 -2.57
N TYR A 50 -1.38 6.42 -2.64
CA TYR A 50 -2.20 6.04 -3.78
C TYR A 50 -3.42 6.95 -3.94
N PHE A 51 -3.95 7.02 -5.15
CA PHE A 51 -5.24 7.68 -5.38
C PHE A 51 -6.39 6.85 -4.81
N LYS A 52 -7.31 7.48 -4.09
CA LYS A 52 -8.49 6.83 -3.50
C LYS A 52 -9.31 6.09 -4.56
N ASN A 53 -9.47 6.71 -5.72
CA ASN A 53 -10.13 6.14 -6.87
C ASN A 53 -9.05 5.94 -7.94
N ASN A 54 -8.54 4.72 -8.05
CA ASN A 54 -7.64 4.32 -9.12
C ASN A 54 -8.45 3.77 -10.31
N GLY A 55 -7.83 3.74 -11.48
CA GLY A 55 -8.46 3.33 -12.72
C GLY A 55 -9.19 4.48 -13.42
N GLU A 56 -9.97 4.13 -14.43
CA GLU A 56 -10.69 5.09 -15.26
C GLU A 56 -11.76 5.86 -14.48
N GLN A 57 -11.73 7.18 -14.59
CA GLN A 57 -12.70 8.07 -13.96
C GLN A 57 -13.45 8.86 -15.03
N HIS A 58 -14.76 8.70 -15.08
CA HIS A 58 -15.62 9.48 -15.97
C HIS A 58 -16.09 10.76 -15.26
N VAL A 59 -15.61 11.90 -15.74
CA VAL A 59 -16.05 13.21 -15.25
C VAL A 59 -16.90 13.88 -16.32
N THR A 60 -18.17 14.12 -16.03
CA THR A 60 -19.05 14.87 -16.92
C THR A 60 -18.92 16.35 -16.65
N ILE A 61 -18.50 17.10 -17.67
CA ILE A 61 -18.37 18.55 -17.60
C ILE A 61 -19.53 19.17 -18.37
N TYR A 62 -20.33 19.97 -17.69
CA TYR A 62 -21.44 20.67 -18.32
C TYR A 62 -21.01 22.04 -18.85
N ASP A 63 -21.49 22.40 -20.02
CA ASP A 63 -21.24 23.69 -20.67
C ASP A 63 -22.06 24.83 -20.05
N THR A 64 -22.04 24.94 -18.74
CA THR A 64 -22.79 25.98 -18.01
C THR A 64 -21.90 27.08 -17.44
N SER A 65 -20.57 26.90 -17.50
CA SER A 65 -19.60 27.87 -17.04
C SER A 65 -18.30 27.75 -17.84
N ASN A 66 -17.47 28.80 -17.83
CA ASN A 66 -16.19 28.79 -18.51
C ASN A 66 -15.13 27.91 -17.84
N GLU A 67 -15.40 27.49 -16.61
CA GLU A 67 -14.51 26.65 -15.80
C GLU A 67 -15.28 25.54 -15.10
N ALA A 68 -14.71 24.35 -15.10
CA ALA A 68 -15.16 23.22 -14.30
C ALA A 68 -14.01 22.72 -13.40
N SER A 69 -14.32 22.00 -12.36
CA SER A 69 -13.29 21.42 -11.49
C SER A 69 -13.66 20.03 -10.99
N CYS A 70 -12.64 19.21 -10.76
CA CYS A 70 -12.78 17.95 -10.05
C CYS A 70 -11.70 17.81 -8.97
N GLU A 71 -11.95 16.97 -7.97
CA GLU A 71 -11.03 16.71 -6.89
C GLU A 71 -10.55 15.25 -6.92
N PHE A 72 -9.25 15.07 -6.79
CA PHE A 72 -8.59 13.78 -6.60
C PHE A 72 -8.09 13.68 -5.17
N THR A 73 -8.32 12.54 -4.53
CA THR A 73 -7.86 12.30 -3.17
C THR A 73 -6.68 11.33 -3.20
N VAL A 74 -5.55 11.77 -2.64
CA VAL A 74 -4.39 10.91 -2.37
C VAL A 74 -4.49 10.42 -0.94
N ILE A 75 -4.38 9.11 -0.76
CA ILE A 75 -4.42 8.44 0.55
C ILE A 75 -3.01 8.01 0.91
N ARG A 76 -2.66 8.22 2.17
CA ARG A 76 -1.47 7.66 2.79
C ARG A 76 -1.87 6.55 3.74
N ALA A 77 -1.33 5.35 3.54
CA ALA A 77 -1.49 4.17 4.37
C ALA A 77 -0.13 3.52 4.66
N GLY A 78 -0.08 2.58 5.56
CA GLY A 78 1.11 1.84 5.93
C GLY A 78 1.37 1.87 7.43
N TYR A 79 2.31 1.03 7.90
CA TYR A 79 2.62 0.86 9.30
C TYR A 79 3.23 2.14 9.92
N ASN A 80 4.06 2.85 9.16
CA ASN A 80 4.74 4.08 9.60
C ASN A 80 4.16 5.33 8.92
N SER A 81 2.83 5.36 8.75
CA SER A 81 2.11 6.47 8.08
C SER A 81 2.23 7.82 8.79
N LYS A 82 2.88 7.87 9.95
CA LYS A 82 3.08 9.09 10.74
C LYS A 82 4.34 9.87 10.37
N LYS A 83 5.16 9.37 9.44
CA LYS A 83 6.37 10.07 9.01
C LYS A 83 6.02 11.15 7.98
N TYR A 84 6.57 12.36 8.15
CA TYR A 84 6.45 13.42 7.15
C TYR A 84 6.82 12.90 5.77
N SER A 85 6.00 13.16 4.77
CA SER A 85 6.24 12.79 3.39
C SER A 85 5.69 13.84 2.43
N THR A 86 6.37 14.00 1.31
CA THR A 86 5.93 14.90 0.23
C THR A 86 5.71 14.08 -1.02
N VAL A 87 4.62 14.38 -1.74
CA VAL A 87 4.29 13.74 -3.01
C VAL A 87 3.92 14.80 -4.04
N ASP A 88 4.43 14.63 -5.25
CA ASP A 88 4.07 15.47 -6.39
C ASP A 88 3.08 14.72 -7.27
N VAL A 89 1.96 15.37 -7.56
CA VAL A 89 0.93 14.89 -8.48
C VAL A 89 1.14 15.57 -9.82
N SER A 90 1.34 14.80 -10.87
CA SER A 90 1.53 15.30 -12.21
C SER A 90 0.67 14.55 -13.23
N VAL A 91 0.48 15.16 -14.39
CA VAL A 91 -0.14 14.49 -15.54
C VAL A 91 0.94 13.71 -16.28
N LEU A 92 0.60 12.57 -16.86
CA LEU A 92 1.50 11.80 -17.71
C LEU A 92 1.92 12.65 -18.91
N ASP A 93 3.18 12.53 -19.31
CA ASP A 93 3.66 13.14 -20.54
C ASP A 93 3.22 12.34 -21.79
N ALA A 94 3.49 12.89 -22.98
CA ALA A 94 3.07 12.30 -24.24
C ALA A 94 3.66 10.88 -24.48
N VAL A 95 4.86 10.60 -23.99
CA VAL A 95 5.51 9.29 -24.15
C VAL A 95 4.83 8.27 -23.23
N ASN A 96 4.64 8.64 -21.96
CA ASN A 96 4.02 7.77 -20.97
C ASN A 96 2.54 7.46 -21.29
N ILE A 97 1.78 8.41 -21.86
CA ILE A 97 0.40 8.14 -22.30
C ILE A 97 0.37 7.15 -23.48
N GLN A 98 1.32 7.22 -24.40
CA GLN A 98 1.43 6.26 -25.50
C GLN A 98 1.77 4.85 -25.00
N ILE A 99 2.69 4.73 -24.05
CA ILE A 99 3.02 3.45 -23.42
C ILE A 99 1.78 2.88 -22.71
N TYR A 100 1.10 3.70 -21.91
CA TYR A 100 -0.11 3.29 -21.21
C TYR A 100 -1.19 2.79 -22.18
N ASN A 101 -1.44 3.52 -23.28
CA ASN A 101 -2.41 3.14 -24.29
C ASN A 101 -2.06 1.79 -24.93
N ALA A 102 -0.77 1.56 -25.24
CA ALA A 102 -0.32 0.31 -25.83
C ALA A 102 -0.47 -0.88 -24.88
N GLU A 103 -0.19 -0.69 -23.59
CA GLU A 103 -0.27 -1.73 -22.56
C GLU A 103 -1.72 -2.08 -22.17
N ASN A 104 -2.63 -1.10 -22.25
CA ASN A 104 -4.02 -1.25 -21.78
C ASN A 104 -5.06 -1.28 -22.91
N GLU A 105 -4.61 -1.29 -24.18
CA GLU A 105 -5.49 -1.28 -25.37
C GLU A 105 -6.47 -0.10 -25.37
N THR A 106 -5.98 1.08 -24.95
CA THR A 106 -6.77 2.33 -24.88
C THR A 106 -6.30 3.35 -25.92
N ASP A 107 -7.08 4.42 -26.13
CA ASP A 107 -6.75 5.53 -27.03
C ASP A 107 -6.92 6.89 -26.31
N TYR A 108 -6.36 7.03 -25.13
CA TYR A 108 -6.40 8.28 -24.39
C TYR A 108 -5.53 9.32 -25.05
N LYS A 109 -6.01 10.55 -25.08
CA LYS A 109 -5.30 11.70 -25.60
C LYS A 109 -4.93 12.66 -24.49
N LEU A 110 -3.71 13.18 -24.60
CA LEU A 110 -3.25 14.18 -23.66
C LEU A 110 -4.03 15.48 -23.86
N LEU A 111 -4.59 16.00 -22.78
CA LEU A 111 -5.19 17.33 -22.79
C LEU A 111 -4.07 18.37 -22.78
N PRO A 112 -4.08 19.37 -23.67
CA PRO A 112 -3.07 20.44 -23.70
C PRO A 112 -2.99 21.21 -22.37
N ASP A 113 -1.79 21.63 -21.97
CA ASP A 113 -1.52 22.31 -20.69
C ASP A 113 -2.32 23.60 -20.49
N ASN A 114 -2.71 24.27 -21.58
CA ASN A 114 -3.54 25.46 -21.53
C ASN A 114 -5.03 25.18 -21.27
N CYS A 115 -5.43 23.91 -21.26
CA CYS A 115 -6.82 23.49 -21.05
C CYS A 115 -7.14 23.14 -19.60
N PHE A 116 -6.13 22.99 -18.75
CA PHE A 116 -6.31 22.63 -17.34
C PHE A 116 -5.25 23.25 -16.43
N LYS A 117 -5.50 23.16 -15.12
CA LYS A 117 -4.53 23.55 -14.07
C LYS A 117 -4.72 22.66 -12.87
N LEU A 118 -3.62 22.14 -12.31
CA LEU A 118 -3.62 21.50 -11.01
C LEU A 118 -3.37 22.55 -9.92
N GLU A 119 -4.26 22.62 -8.94
CA GLU A 119 -4.09 23.42 -7.75
C GLU A 119 -3.35 22.60 -6.70
N THR A 120 -2.26 23.14 -6.16
CA THR A 120 -1.45 22.51 -5.12
C THR A 120 -1.00 21.09 -5.52
N PRO A 121 -0.22 20.94 -6.61
CA PRO A 121 0.21 19.63 -7.08
C PRO A 121 1.17 18.93 -6.12
N THR A 122 1.88 19.67 -5.28
CA THR A 122 2.77 19.14 -4.23
C THR A 122 2.00 19.04 -2.92
N LEU A 123 1.86 17.81 -2.41
CA LEU A 123 1.16 17.50 -1.19
C LEU A 123 2.15 17.13 -0.08
N ALA A 124 2.17 17.89 1.00
CA ALA A 124 2.92 17.59 2.19
C ALA A 124 2.02 16.88 3.20
N PHE A 125 2.39 15.66 3.60
CA PHE A 125 1.71 14.89 4.63
C PHE A 125 2.43 15.02 5.95
N GLU A 126 1.75 15.53 6.96
CA GLU A 126 2.21 15.58 8.33
C GLU A 126 1.78 14.33 9.11
N ASP A 127 2.22 14.18 10.35
CA ASP A 127 2.04 12.97 11.17
C ASP A 127 0.59 12.52 11.30
N THR A 128 -0.36 13.45 11.30
CA THR A 128 -1.79 13.16 11.48
C THR A 128 -2.56 13.02 10.17
N ASP A 129 -1.93 13.35 9.05
CA ASP A 129 -2.59 13.34 7.76
C ASP A 129 -2.65 11.92 7.19
N ASN A 130 -3.84 11.44 6.89
CA ASN A 130 -4.07 10.18 6.20
C ASN A 130 -4.56 10.36 4.75
N HIS A 131 -4.96 11.57 4.37
CA HIS A 131 -5.35 11.91 3.01
C HIS A 131 -5.15 13.38 2.71
N LYS A 132 -4.91 13.70 1.45
CA LYS A 132 -4.86 15.06 0.90
C LYS A 132 -5.63 15.11 -0.41
N LYS A 133 -6.04 16.30 -0.81
CA LYS A 133 -6.77 16.52 -2.05
C LYS A 133 -5.97 17.40 -3.01
N VAL A 134 -6.01 17.03 -4.28
CA VAL A 134 -5.59 17.87 -5.40
C VAL A 134 -6.82 18.24 -6.20
N LYS A 135 -6.97 19.51 -6.54
CA LYS A 135 -8.05 20.00 -7.37
C LYS A 135 -7.53 20.28 -8.77
N ALA A 136 -8.22 19.75 -9.77
CA ALA A 136 -7.99 20.09 -11.16
C ALA A 136 -9.08 21.03 -11.64
N PHE A 137 -8.68 22.11 -12.29
CA PHE A 137 -9.54 23.05 -13.00
C PHE A 137 -9.42 22.80 -14.49
N PHE A 138 -10.55 22.86 -15.22
CA PHE A 138 -10.62 22.69 -16.65
C PHE A 138 -11.22 23.94 -17.28
N TYR A 139 -10.56 24.47 -18.30
CA TYR A 139 -10.98 25.66 -19.03
C TYR A 139 -11.84 25.24 -20.22
N ILE A 140 -13.16 25.34 -20.07
CA ILE A 140 -14.16 24.80 -21.02
C ILE A 140 -14.02 25.43 -22.40
N ASP A 141 -13.79 26.73 -22.48
CA ASP A 141 -13.61 27.45 -23.76
C ASP A 141 -12.41 26.91 -24.53
N LYS A 142 -11.30 26.58 -23.82
CA LYS A 142 -10.09 26.01 -24.43
C LYS A 142 -10.31 24.57 -24.90
N ILE A 143 -11.05 23.80 -24.15
CA ILE A 143 -11.40 22.42 -24.54
C ILE A 143 -12.27 22.42 -25.80
N LYS A 144 -13.25 23.33 -25.91
CA LYS A 144 -14.08 23.48 -27.11
C LYS A 144 -13.31 23.90 -28.36
N GLU A 145 -12.18 24.58 -28.21
CA GLU A 145 -11.33 24.94 -29.33
C GLU A 145 -10.62 23.71 -29.95
N LEU A 146 -10.51 22.59 -29.22
CA LEU A 146 -9.89 21.35 -29.70
C LEU A 146 -10.81 20.53 -30.61
N ASP A 147 -12.13 20.74 -30.54
CA ASP A 147 -13.11 20.02 -31.33
C ASP A 147 -13.47 20.74 -32.69
N LYS A 148 -12.75 21.80 -33.04
CA LYS A 148 -12.91 22.57 -34.28
C LYS A 148 -11.86 22.19 -35.31
#